data_43b1e70aa5b20f46f8634dfffbf762ad
#
_entry.id   43b1e70aa5b20f46f8634dfffbf762ad
#
_cell.length_a   1.000
_cell.length_b   1.000
_cell.length_c   1.000
_cell.angle_alpha   90.00
_cell.angle_beta   90.00
_cell.angle_gamma   90.00
#
_symmetry.space_group_name_H-M   'P 1'
#
loop_
_entity.id
_entity.type
_entity.pdbx_description
1 polymer ?
#
loop_
_entity_poly.entity_id
_entity_poly.type
_entity_poly.pdbx_seq_one_letter_code
_entity_poly.pdbx_strand_id
1 'polypeptide(L)'
;MLTALVLRDLRKDGLRLIRERRLPKGLLTADFNFGYCSICQYKTIFIKRDKWLRDHYYCIRCKSIPRWRALVYVLETQFPDWRDLRLHESSPGGASSDKLKRESRGYIASHFFEDTPAGEVNWGFRCENLESQTFGDGEFDLVVTQDVFEHVLDPGRAFREVARTLKEGGAHVFTIPWYYWKKTLVRAVKENGTVSHLEEPDYHGNPIDSKGSLVVTEWGWDLCDFIYRHSGMTTTVVRVHDRYRGIEAEFIEIFISRK
;
A
#
# COMPACT_ATOMS: atom_id res chain seq x y z
N MET A 1 34.50 -15.11 -1.98
CA MET A 1 34.05 -16.35 -1.32
C MET A 1 32.62 -16.29 -0.78
N LEU A 2 32.09 -15.15 -0.31
CA LEU A 2 30.69 -15.02 0.16
C LEU A 2 29.62 -15.26 -0.93
N THR A 3 29.87 -14.83 -2.17
CA THR A 3 28.91 -14.93 -3.29
C THR A 3 28.64 -16.38 -3.71
N ALA A 4 29.61 -17.25 -3.65
CA ALA A 4 29.46 -18.67 -4.05
C ALA A 4 28.66 -19.49 -3.02
N LEU A 5 28.80 -19.16 -1.73
CA LEU A 5 28.03 -19.81 -0.66
C LEU A 5 26.54 -19.42 -0.72
N VAL A 6 26.25 -18.15 -0.93
CA VAL A 6 24.87 -17.64 -1.06
C VAL A 6 24.17 -18.27 -2.26
N LEU A 7 24.83 -18.37 -3.42
CA LEU A 7 24.29 -19.02 -4.62
C LEU A 7 24.08 -20.52 -4.43
N ARG A 8 24.94 -21.18 -3.64
CA ARG A 8 24.82 -22.61 -3.34
C ARG A 8 23.63 -22.91 -2.41
N ASP A 9 23.36 -22.03 -1.43
CA ASP A 9 22.20 -22.15 -0.54
C ASP A 9 20.91 -21.85 -1.27
N LEU A 10 20.88 -20.81 -2.11
CA LEU A 10 19.71 -20.47 -2.94
C LEU A 10 19.36 -21.59 -3.94
N ARG A 11 20.38 -22.24 -4.54
CA ARG A 11 20.18 -23.42 -5.39
C ARG A 11 19.61 -24.59 -4.62
N LYS A 12 20.09 -24.85 -3.40
CA LYS A 12 19.57 -25.95 -2.55
C LYS A 12 18.11 -25.71 -2.14
N ASP A 13 17.76 -24.48 -1.73
CA ASP A 13 16.39 -24.13 -1.37
C ASP A 13 15.46 -24.17 -2.60
N GLY A 14 15.92 -23.73 -3.77
CA GLY A 14 15.20 -23.84 -5.03
C GLY A 14 14.97 -25.29 -5.46
N LEU A 15 15.98 -26.14 -5.39
CA LEU A 15 15.90 -27.58 -5.69
C LEU A 15 14.99 -28.31 -4.69
N ARG A 16 14.97 -27.90 -3.42
CA ARG A 16 14.07 -28.44 -2.41
C ARG A 16 12.63 -28.11 -2.73
N LEU A 17 12.32 -26.87 -3.12
CA LEU A 17 10.96 -26.45 -3.55
C LEU A 17 10.50 -27.19 -4.80
N ILE A 18 11.40 -27.47 -5.75
CA ILE A 18 11.11 -28.29 -6.94
C ILE A 18 10.84 -29.75 -6.51
N ARG A 19 11.64 -30.32 -5.64
CA ARG A 19 11.55 -31.70 -5.16
C ARG A 19 10.25 -31.94 -4.36
N GLU A 20 9.77 -30.94 -3.62
CA GLU A 20 8.52 -30.98 -2.86
C GLU A 20 7.27 -30.77 -3.73
N ARG A 21 7.40 -30.69 -5.07
CA ARG A 21 6.29 -30.43 -6.05
C ARG A 21 5.46 -29.19 -5.72
N ARG A 22 6.00 -28.21 -5.03
CA ARG A 22 5.31 -26.96 -4.66
C ARG A 22 5.39 -25.89 -5.74
N LEU A 23 6.07 -26.16 -6.86
CA LEU A 23 6.18 -25.23 -7.97
C LEU A 23 5.01 -25.44 -8.94
N PRO A 24 4.32 -24.37 -9.35
CA PRO A 24 3.23 -24.48 -10.31
C PRO A 24 3.74 -25.01 -11.66
N LYS A 25 2.92 -25.83 -12.33
CA LYS A 25 3.17 -26.24 -13.72
C LYS A 25 3.26 -24.97 -14.58
N GLY A 26 4.30 -24.83 -15.36
CA GLY A 26 4.56 -23.61 -16.17
C GLY A 26 5.69 -22.71 -15.65
N LEU A 27 6.31 -23.02 -14.51
CA LEU A 27 7.46 -22.26 -13.99
C LEU A 27 8.66 -22.29 -14.93
N LEU A 28 8.81 -23.32 -15.75
CA LEU A 28 9.91 -23.48 -16.72
C LEU A 28 9.91 -22.43 -17.84
N THR A 29 8.77 -21.76 -18.06
CA THR A 29 8.60 -20.68 -19.06
C THR A 29 8.40 -19.30 -18.44
N ALA A 30 8.32 -19.20 -17.10
CA ALA A 30 8.10 -17.94 -16.41
C ALA A 30 9.42 -17.24 -16.08
N ASP A 31 9.45 -15.92 -16.24
CA ASP A 31 10.56 -15.10 -15.71
C ASP A 31 10.45 -15.09 -14.17
N PHE A 32 11.53 -15.49 -13.50
CA PHE A 32 11.57 -15.58 -12.04
C PHE A 32 12.95 -15.24 -11.48
N ASN A 33 12.99 -14.92 -10.19
CA ASN A 33 14.24 -14.82 -9.47
C ASN A 33 14.12 -15.36 -8.04
N PHE A 34 15.24 -15.80 -7.51
CA PHE A 34 15.38 -16.15 -6.10
C PHE A 34 15.65 -14.90 -5.27
N GLY A 35 15.12 -14.86 -4.06
CA GLY A 35 15.36 -13.74 -3.16
C GLY A 35 14.79 -13.96 -1.77
N TYR A 36 14.62 -12.86 -1.04
CA TYR A 36 14.07 -12.81 0.31
C TYR A 36 12.83 -11.93 0.35
N CYS A 37 11.71 -12.44 0.79
CA CYS A 37 10.47 -11.69 0.90
C CYS A 37 10.37 -10.99 2.27
N SER A 38 10.28 -9.66 2.28
CA SER A 38 10.13 -8.85 3.50
C SER A 38 8.81 -9.12 4.25
N ILE A 39 7.77 -9.57 3.55
CA ILE A 39 6.46 -9.83 4.15
C ILE A 39 6.43 -11.18 4.87
N CYS A 40 6.70 -12.29 4.18
CA CYS A 40 6.70 -13.60 4.83
C CYS A 40 8.03 -13.98 5.48
N GLN A 41 9.09 -13.14 5.35
CA GLN A 41 10.39 -13.28 5.98
C GLN A 41 11.12 -14.60 5.65
N TYR A 42 10.96 -15.09 4.41
CA TYR A 42 11.61 -16.32 3.94
C TYR A 42 12.38 -16.07 2.64
N LYS A 43 13.44 -16.85 2.45
CA LYS A 43 14.01 -17.07 1.13
C LYS A 43 12.94 -17.72 0.25
N THR A 44 12.75 -17.20 -0.96
CA THR A 44 11.62 -17.57 -1.82
C THR A 44 11.95 -17.38 -3.29
N ILE A 45 10.98 -17.70 -4.14
CA ILE A 45 10.99 -17.38 -5.56
C ILE A 45 9.92 -16.32 -5.81
N PHE A 46 10.30 -15.33 -6.60
CA PHE A 46 9.36 -14.34 -7.16
C PHE A 46 9.13 -14.67 -8.63
N ILE A 47 7.86 -14.70 -9.05
CA ILE A 47 7.45 -15.06 -10.40
C ILE A 47 6.78 -13.87 -11.07
N LYS A 48 7.29 -13.47 -12.23
CA LYS A 48 6.68 -12.48 -13.12
C LYS A 48 5.69 -13.19 -14.04
N ARG A 49 4.41 -12.83 -13.95
CA ARG A 49 3.34 -13.45 -14.76
C ARG A 49 2.86 -12.56 -15.90
N ASP A 50 3.19 -11.27 -15.84
CA ASP A 50 2.79 -10.27 -16.82
C ASP A 50 3.85 -9.18 -16.92
N LYS A 51 3.76 -8.32 -17.93
CA LYS A 51 4.58 -7.11 -18.08
C LYS A 51 4.26 -6.07 -17.01
N TRP A 52 3.01 -6.02 -16.54
CA TRP A 52 2.57 -5.18 -15.45
C TRP A 52 3.01 -5.75 -14.10
N LEU A 53 4.27 -5.56 -13.75
CA LEU A 53 4.89 -6.18 -12.58
C LEU A 53 4.30 -5.71 -11.26
N ARG A 54 3.71 -4.51 -11.21
CA ARG A 54 3.13 -3.92 -10.01
C ARG A 54 2.17 -4.89 -9.30
N ASP A 55 1.35 -5.61 -10.08
CA ASP A 55 0.35 -6.54 -9.59
C ASP A 55 0.62 -8.00 -9.96
N HIS A 56 1.60 -8.27 -10.86
CA HIS A 56 1.85 -9.59 -11.42
C HIS A 56 3.24 -10.16 -11.16
N TYR A 57 3.94 -9.64 -10.15
CA TYR A 57 5.23 -10.15 -9.69
C TYR A 57 5.11 -10.70 -8.25
N TYR A 58 4.80 -11.97 -8.14
CA TYR A 58 4.35 -12.62 -6.90
C TYR A 58 5.45 -13.35 -6.17
N CYS A 59 5.44 -13.25 -4.82
CA CYS A 59 6.06 -14.23 -3.95
C CYS A 59 5.28 -15.54 -4.00
N ILE A 60 5.92 -16.69 -4.29
CA ILE A 60 5.22 -17.98 -4.37
C ILE A 60 4.62 -18.42 -3.03
N ARG A 61 5.15 -17.93 -1.90
CA ARG A 61 4.72 -18.31 -0.54
C ARG A 61 3.51 -17.50 -0.06
N CYS A 62 3.65 -16.19 0.00
CA CYS A 62 2.62 -15.31 0.58
C CYS A 62 1.81 -14.53 -0.45
N LYS A 63 2.07 -14.72 -1.74
CA LYS A 63 1.40 -14.04 -2.87
C LYS A 63 1.57 -12.52 -2.87
N SER A 64 2.47 -11.98 -2.05
CA SER A 64 2.74 -10.54 -2.03
C SER A 64 3.25 -10.03 -3.36
N ILE A 65 2.94 -8.78 -3.65
CA ILE A 65 3.31 -8.02 -4.85
C ILE A 65 4.34 -6.93 -4.52
N PRO A 66 5.02 -6.31 -5.49
CA PRO A 66 6.10 -5.36 -5.26
C PRO A 66 5.74 -4.19 -4.35
N ARG A 67 4.60 -3.52 -4.57
CA ARG A 67 4.20 -2.36 -3.76
C ARG A 67 4.01 -2.71 -2.27
N TRP A 68 3.45 -3.87 -1.96
CA TRP A 68 3.30 -4.35 -0.58
C TRP A 68 4.65 -4.64 0.07
N ARG A 69 5.59 -5.23 -0.70
CA ARG A 69 6.94 -5.48 -0.21
C ARG A 69 7.73 -4.19 -0.01
N ALA A 70 7.53 -3.19 -0.89
CA ALA A 70 8.12 -1.87 -0.76
C ALA A 70 7.61 -1.15 0.50
N LEU A 71 6.28 -1.14 0.73
CA LEU A 71 5.68 -0.54 1.92
C LEU A 71 6.27 -1.15 3.20
N VAL A 72 6.24 -2.49 3.30
CA VAL A 72 6.78 -3.19 4.48
C VAL A 72 8.28 -2.93 4.63
N TYR A 73 9.05 -2.91 3.55
CA TYR A 73 10.48 -2.59 3.59
C TYR A 73 10.73 -1.18 4.14
N VAL A 74 9.94 -0.20 3.72
CA VAL A 74 10.03 1.18 4.21
C VAL A 74 9.64 1.25 5.69
N LEU A 75 8.57 0.59 6.11
CA LEU A 75 8.19 0.51 7.52
C LEU A 75 9.30 -0.11 8.38
N GLU A 76 9.88 -1.23 7.97
CA GLU A 76 10.97 -1.90 8.70
C GLU A 76 12.27 -1.05 8.80
N THR A 77 12.51 -0.17 7.83
CA THR A 77 13.74 0.63 7.76
C THR A 77 13.60 2.04 8.30
N GLN A 78 12.43 2.66 8.18
CA GLN A 78 12.19 4.05 8.59
C GLN A 78 11.46 4.16 9.95
N PHE A 79 10.80 3.08 10.36
CA PHE A 79 10.03 2.98 11.61
C PHE A 79 10.32 1.63 12.26
N PRO A 80 11.55 1.36 12.75
CA PRO A 80 11.95 0.02 13.23
C PRO A 80 11.10 -0.48 14.40
N ASP A 81 10.49 0.41 15.16
CA ASP A 81 9.58 0.17 16.27
C ASP A 81 8.09 0.16 15.91
N TRP A 82 7.75 0.17 14.60
CA TRP A 82 6.36 0.24 14.12
C TRP A 82 5.41 -0.79 14.76
N ARG A 83 5.94 -1.89 15.24
CA ARG A 83 5.16 -2.96 15.89
C ARG A 83 4.57 -2.54 17.24
N ASP A 84 5.21 -1.58 17.90
CA ASP A 84 4.79 -1.07 19.21
C ASP A 84 4.01 0.25 19.12
N LEU A 85 3.94 0.84 17.91
CA LEU A 85 3.23 2.07 17.63
C LEU A 85 1.72 1.84 17.47
N ARG A 86 0.92 2.87 17.78
CA ARG A 86 -0.51 2.88 17.48
C ARG A 86 -0.71 3.18 16.00
N LEU A 87 -1.13 2.18 15.24
CA LEU A 87 -1.21 2.19 13.79
C LEU A 87 -2.66 2.07 13.32
N HIS A 88 -3.10 3.03 12.52
CA HIS A 88 -4.36 2.96 11.77
C HIS A 88 -4.08 2.60 10.32
N GLU A 89 -4.74 1.56 9.80
CA GLU A 89 -4.76 1.24 8.38
C GLU A 89 -6.17 1.43 7.81
N SER A 90 -6.32 2.34 6.85
CA SER A 90 -7.57 2.51 6.12
C SER A 90 -7.58 1.64 4.88
N SER A 91 -8.69 0.92 4.67
CA SER A 91 -8.92 0.02 3.56
C SER A 91 -7.84 -1.07 3.42
N PRO A 92 -7.59 -1.87 4.49
CA PRO A 92 -6.58 -2.91 4.46
C PRO A 92 -6.89 -3.97 3.40
N GLY A 93 -5.83 -4.48 2.77
CA GLY A 93 -5.94 -5.56 1.80
C GLY A 93 -4.60 -6.24 1.50
N GLY A 94 -4.65 -7.55 1.35
CA GLY A 94 -3.51 -8.37 0.94
C GLY A 94 -2.45 -8.61 2.01
N ALA A 95 -1.33 -9.18 1.58
CA ALA A 95 -0.31 -9.74 2.47
C ALA A 95 0.42 -8.71 3.35
N SER A 96 0.48 -7.43 2.94
CA SER A 96 1.02 -6.36 3.79
C SER A 96 0.12 -6.10 4.97
N SER A 97 -1.18 -5.93 4.75
CA SER A 97 -2.17 -5.71 5.80
C SER A 97 -2.25 -6.88 6.77
N ASP A 98 -2.19 -8.12 6.27
CA ASP A 98 -2.11 -9.33 7.10
C ASP A 98 -0.89 -9.30 8.03
N LYS A 99 0.27 -8.82 7.53
CA LYS A 99 1.46 -8.65 8.35
C LYS A 99 1.29 -7.55 9.39
N LEU A 100 0.77 -6.38 9.00
CA LEU A 100 0.54 -5.27 9.92
C LEU A 100 -0.40 -5.69 11.05
N LYS A 101 -1.54 -6.28 10.72
CA LYS A 101 -2.52 -6.80 11.68
C LYS A 101 -1.93 -7.84 12.64
N ARG A 102 -1.08 -8.75 12.13
CA ARG A 102 -0.50 -9.81 12.93
C ARG A 102 0.61 -9.33 13.87
N GLU A 103 1.40 -8.33 13.45
CA GLU A 103 2.64 -7.96 14.12
C GLU A 103 2.55 -6.63 14.91
N SER A 104 1.63 -5.71 14.56
CA SER A 104 1.45 -4.48 15.32
C SER A 104 0.50 -4.70 16.50
N ARG A 105 0.95 -4.31 17.70
CA ARG A 105 0.16 -4.38 18.94
C ARG A 105 -0.95 -3.35 19.00
N GLY A 106 -0.75 -2.20 18.35
CA GLY A 106 -1.69 -1.08 18.33
C GLY A 106 -2.46 -0.94 17.01
N TYR A 107 -2.63 -2.04 16.25
CA TYR A 107 -3.27 -2.03 14.95
C TYR A 107 -4.78 -1.80 15.03
N ILE A 108 -5.26 -0.80 14.30
CA ILE A 108 -6.69 -0.52 14.08
C ILE A 108 -6.93 -0.46 12.57
N ALA A 109 -7.94 -1.16 12.10
CA ALA A 109 -8.36 -1.17 10.70
C ALA A 109 -9.71 -0.50 10.51
N SER A 110 -9.87 0.25 9.42
CA SER A 110 -11.14 0.81 9.01
C SER A 110 -11.40 0.59 7.52
N HIS A 111 -12.69 0.58 7.16
CA HIS A 111 -13.17 0.66 5.78
C HIS A 111 -14.30 1.69 5.70
N PHE A 112 -14.49 2.27 4.53
CA PHE A 112 -15.66 3.09 4.26
C PHE A 112 -16.80 2.21 3.74
N PHE A 113 -17.97 2.30 4.37
CA PHE A 113 -19.21 1.67 3.95
C PHE A 113 -20.30 2.74 3.88
N GLU A 114 -20.88 2.94 2.70
CA GLU A 114 -21.84 4.03 2.45
C GLU A 114 -23.08 3.95 3.36
N ASP A 115 -23.56 2.71 3.61
CA ASP A 115 -24.77 2.43 4.38
C ASP A 115 -24.52 2.16 5.88
N THR A 116 -23.30 2.41 6.38
CA THR A 116 -22.93 2.16 7.78
C THR A 116 -22.55 3.48 8.46
N PRO A 117 -23.16 3.82 9.61
CA PRO A 117 -22.76 5.00 10.35
C PRO A 117 -21.28 5.02 10.72
N ALA A 118 -20.65 6.19 10.65
CA ALA A 118 -19.26 6.35 10.99
C ALA A 118 -19.00 5.92 12.45
N GLY A 119 -17.92 5.18 12.66
CA GLY A 119 -17.55 4.61 13.95
C GLY A 119 -18.18 3.25 14.27
N GLU A 120 -19.21 2.82 13.56
CA GLU A 120 -19.79 1.48 13.72
C GLU A 120 -18.97 0.40 13.02
N VAL A 121 -19.22 -0.86 13.36
CA VAL A 121 -18.50 -2.01 12.80
C VAL A 121 -19.35 -2.73 11.76
N ASN A 122 -18.81 -2.90 10.56
CA ASN A 122 -19.39 -3.70 9.49
C ASN A 122 -18.32 -4.65 8.93
N TRP A 123 -18.65 -5.92 8.70
CA TRP A 123 -17.74 -6.98 8.25
C TRP A 123 -16.42 -7.08 9.06
N GLY A 124 -16.47 -6.72 10.35
CA GLY A 124 -15.31 -6.73 11.24
C GLY A 124 -14.36 -5.54 11.10
N PHE A 125 -14.73 -4.54 10.31
CA PHE A 125 -14.01 -3.27 10.18
C PHE A 125 -14.84 -2.12 10.74
N ARG A 126 -14.16 -1.18 11.40
CA ARG A 126 -14.76 0.09 11.78
C ARG A 126 -15.08 0.91 10.53
N CYS A 127 -16.29 1.44 10.41
CA CYS A 127 -16.66 2.33 9.31
C CYS A 127 -16.07 3.71 9.55
N GLU A 128 -15.18 4.16 8.64
CA GLU A 128 -14.60 5.50 8.69
C GLU A 128 -14.52 6.10 7.29
N ASN A 129 -14.94 7.36 7.18
CA ASN A 129 -14.69 8.17 6.01
C ASN A 129 -13.42 8.98 6.22
N LEU A 130 -12.40 8.83 5.37
CA LEU A 130 -11.15 9.58 5.47
C LEU A 130 -11.35 11.11 5.41
N GLU A 131 -12.45 11.59 4.82
CA GLU A 131 -12.79 13.01 4.76
C GLU A 131 -13.40 13.53 6.07
N SER A 132 -13.83 12.64 7.00
CA SER A 132 -14.47 13.00 8.26
C SER A 132 -14.40 11.81 9.22
N GLN A 133 -13.26 11.64 9.87
CA GLN A 133 -13.00 10.51 10.76
C GLN A 133 -13.58 10.74 12.16
N THR A 134 -14.08 9.67 12.79
CA THR A 134 -14.56 9.71 14.18
C THR A 134 -13.48 9.50 15.22
N PHE A 135 -12.24 9.25 14.79
CA PHE A 135 -11.07 9.16 15.68
C PHE A 135 -10.73 10.51 16.32
N GLY A 136 -10.14 10.46 17.51
CA GLY A 136 -9.66 11.63 18.24
C GLY A 136 -8.44 12.31 17.62
N ASP A 137 -8.18 13.55 18.03
CA ASP A 137 -6.97 14.28 17.63
C ASP A 137 -5.74 13.60 18.26
N GLY A 138 -4.66 13.47 17.47
CA GLY A 138 -3.41 12.92 17.95
C GLY A 138 -3.52 11.48 18.46
N GLU A 139 -4.36 10.67 17.84
CA GLU A 139 -4.61 9.30 18.30
C GLU A 139 -3.55 8.31 17.84
N PHE A 140 -2.98 8.50 16.64
CA PHE A 140 -2.10 7.53 15.99
C PHE A 140 -0.66 8.01 15.86
N ASP A 141 0.27 7.08 16.01
CA ASP A 141 1.69 7.30 15.67
C ASP A 141 1.91 7.13 14.16
N LEU A 142 1.20 6.16 13.55
CA LEU A 142 1.24 5.86 12.12
C LEU A 142 -0.17 5.73 11.54
N VAL A 143 -0.36 6.30 10.36
CA VAL A 143 -1.50 6.01 9.48
C VAL A 143 -0.95 5.35 8.21
N VAL A 144 -1.58 4.28 7.74
CA VAL A 144 -1.21 3.58 6.51
C VAL A 144 -2.41 3.55 5.56
N THR A 145 -2.18 3.90 4.29
CA THR A 145 -3.15 3.70 3.21
C THR A 145 -2.46 3.13 1.97
N GLN A 146 -3.13 2.23 1.26
CA GLN A 146 -2.56 1.59 0.09
C GLN A 146 -3.53 1.73 -1.09
N ASP A 147 -3.20 2.61 -2.05
CA ASP A 147 -4.02 2.90 -3.23
C ASP A 147 -5.47 3.28 -2.82
N VAL A 148 -5.60 4.33 -2.01
CA VAL A 148 -6.87 4.82 -1.49
C VAL A 148 -7.13 6.27 -1.92
N PHE A 149 -6.12 7.13 -1.88
CA PHE A 149 -6.29 8.57 -2.09
C PHE A 149 -6.64 8.97 -3.52
N GLU A 150 -6.45 8.09 -4.50
CA GLU A 150 -6.96 8.29 -5.86
C GLU A 150 -8.48 8.13 -5.97
N HIS A 151 -9.12 7.56 -4.94
CA HIS A 151 -10.57 7.31 -4.88
C HIS A 151 -11.33 8.29 -3.98
N VAL A 152 -10.62 9.14 -3.25
CA VAL A 152 -11.22 10.11 -2.30
C VAL A 152 -11.74 11.33 -3.04
N LEU A 153 -12.99 11.73 -2.76
CA LEU A 153 -13.65 12.84 -3.45
C LEU A 153 -13.14 14.22 -2.99
N ASP A 154 -12.83 14.38 -1.69
CA ASP A 154 -12.15 15.57 -1.16
C ASP A 154 -10.81 15.16 -0.51
N PRO A 155 -9.76 14.95 -1.31
CA PRO A 155 -8.46 14.53 -0.79
C PRO A 155 -7.81 15.61 0.09
N GLY A 156 -8.13 16.88 -0.12
CA GLY A 156 -7.63 17.96 0.74
C GLY A 156 -8.16 17.84 2.17
N ARG A 157 -9.45 17.52 2.31
CA ARG A 157 -10.06 17.24 3.61
C ARG A 157 -9.53 15.96 4.22
N ALA A 158 -9.35 14.91 3.42
CA ALA A 158 -8.80 13.64 3.90
C ALA A 158 -7.36 13.79 4.44
N PHE A 159 -6.48 14.53 3.76
CA PHE A 159 -5.14 14.80 4.28
C PHE A 159 -5.16 15.63 5.57
N ARG A 160 -6.09 16.61 5.71
CA ARG A 160 -6.29 17.34 6.99
C ARG A 160 -6.72 16.42 8.12
N GLU A 161 -7.66 15.52 7.86
CA GLU A 161 -8.15 14.56 8.84
C GLU A 161 -7.05 13.56 9.25
N VAL A 162 -6.26 13.06 8.31
CA VAL A 162 -5.10 12.24 8.62
C VAL A 162 -4.11 13.00 9.51
N ALA A 163 -3.79 14.26 9.18
CA ALA A 163 -2.92 15.08 10.01
C ALA A 163 -3.53 15.35 11.41
N ARG A 164 -4.86 15.55 11.51
CA ARG A 164 -5.55 15.74 12.79
C ARG A 164 -5.40 14.51 13.68
N THR A 165 -5.64 13.32 13.12
CA THR A 165 -5.59 12.05 13.87
C THR A 165 -4.17 11.59 14.20
N LEU A 166 -3.14 12.09 13.50
CA LEU A 166 -1.74 11.83 13.82
C LEU A 166 -1.28 12.63 15.05
N LYS A 167 -0.49 12.00 15.90
CA LYS A 167 0.30 12.67 16.95
C LYS A 167 1.34 13.58 16.35
N GLU A 168 1.85 14.55 17.14
CA GLU A 168 3.05 15.30 16.77
C GLU A 168 4.22 14.34 16.54
N GLY A 169 4.94 14.51 15.41
CA GLY A 169 5.98 13.58 14.97
C GLY A 169 5.48 12.28 14.34
N GLY A 170 4.16 12.06 14.31
CA GLY A 170 3.55 10.92 13.63
C GLY A 170 3.65 11.00 12.11
N ALA A 171 3.36 9.90 11.42
CA ALA A 171 3.51 9.83 9.97
C ALA A 171 2.37 9.09 9.27
N HIS A 172 1.99 9.57 8.10
CA HIS A 172 1.20 8.86 7.11
C HIS A 172 2.13 8.19 6.10
N VAL A 173 2.10 6.86 6.03
CA VAL A 173 2.90 6.05 5.10
C VAL A 173 1.97 5.41 4.07
N PHE A 174 2.13 5.74 2.79
CA PHE A 174 1.12 5.35 1.82
C PHE A 174 1.66 5.07 0.42
N THR A 175 0.84 4.39 -0.37
CA THR A 175 1.02 4.20 -1.82
C THR A 175 -0.13 4.81 -2.59
N ILE A 176 0.16 5.30 -3.77
CA ILE A 176 -0.81 5.70 -4.80
C ILE A 176 -0.16 5.50 -6.18
N PRO A 177 -0.90 5.32 -7.27
CA PRO A 177 -0.38 5.50 -8.62
C PRO A 177 0.09 6.94 -8.82
N TRP A 178 1.42 7.15 -8.94
CA TRP A 178 2.01 8.49 -9.02
C TRP A 178 2.65 8.77 -10.37
N TYR A 179 2.04 9.69 -11.10
CA TYR A 179 2.47 10.12 -12.43
C TYR A 179 3.45 11.30 -12.33
N TYR A 180 4.68 11.05 -11.90
CA TYR A 180 5.70 12.08 -11.64
C TYR A 180 6.05 12.97 -12.84
N TRP A 181 5.66 12.58 -14.06
CA TRP A 181 5.92 13.30 -15.32
C TRP A 181 4.79 14.24 -15.75
N LYS A 182 3.64 14.24 -15.07
CA LYS A 182 2.52 15.13 -15.35
C LYS A 182 2.02 15.81 -14.08
N LYS A 183 1.21 16.86 -14.25
CA LYS A 183 0.49 17.49 -13.17
C LYS A 183 -0.70 16.62 -12.76
N THR A 184 -1.12 16.75 -11.50
CA THR A 184 -2.34 16.10 -11.00
C THR A 184 -3.55 16.45 -11.87
N LEU A 185 -4.32 15.42 -12.23
CA LEU A 185 -5.58 15.53 -12.99
C LEU A 185 -6.73 15.08 -12.10
N VAL A 186 -7.68 15.99 -11.87
CA VAL A 186 -8.95 15.69 -11.19
C VAL A 186 -9.91 15.14 -12.24
N ARG A 187 -10.40 13.91 -12.04
CA ARG A 187 -11.28 13.20 -12.99
C ARG A 187 -12.75 13.28 -12.62
N ALA A 188 -13.03 13.47 -11.32
CA ALA A 188 -14.39 13.62 -10.83
C ALA A 188 -14.41 14.56 -9.61
N VAL A 189 -15.53 15.21 -9.40
CA VAL A 189 -15.79 16.10 -8.25
C VAL A 189 -17.15 15.77 -7.65
N LYS A 190 -17.33 16.08 -6.37
CA LYS A 190 -18.65 15.97 -5.72
C LYS A 190 -19.21 17.37 -5.51
N GLU A 191 -20.33 17.66 -6.16
CA GLU A 191 -21.06 18.92 -6.05
C GLU A 191 -22.49 18.65 -5.62
N ASN A 192 -22.96 19.33 -4.57
CA ASN A 192 -24.33 19.18 -4.04
C ASN A 192 -24.75 17.70 -3.80
N GLY A 193 -23.80 16.87 -3.34
CA GLY A 193 -24.05 15.45 -3.05
C GLY A 193 -23.97 14.52 -4.27
N THR A 194 -23.83 15.06 -5.49
CA THR A 194 -23.74 14.29 -6.74
C THR A 194 -22.30 14.27 -7.25
N VAL A 195 -21.85 13.12 -7.75
CA VAL A 195 -20.54 12.98 -8.41
C VAL A 195 -20.67 13.41 -9.87
N SER A 196 -19.88 14.40 -10.28
CA SER A 196 -19.75 14.87 -11.66
C SER A 196 -18.41 14.42 -12.23
N HIS A 197 -18.43 13.76 -13.38
CA HIS A 197 -17.25 13.31 -14.09
C HIS A 197 -16.69 14.42 -14.97
N LEU A 198 -15.41 14.76 -14.80
CA LEU A 198 -14.68 15.72 -15.63
C LEU A 198 -13.94 15.03 -16.78
N GLU A 199 -13.64 13.73 -16.59
CA GLU A 199 -12.99 12.85 -17.54
C GLU A 199 -13.80 11.56 -17.68
N GLU A 200 -13.53 10.75 -18.71
CA GLU A 200 -14.13 9.42 -18.87
C GLU A 200 -13.95 8.61 -17.57
N PRO A 201 -15.01 8.05 -16.98
CA PRO A 201 -14.92 7.30 -15.74
C PRO A 201 -13.96 6.11 -15.84
N ASP A 202 -13.07 5.98 -14.88
CA ASP A 202 -12.13 4.86 -14.73
C ASP A 202 -12.32 4.21 -13.35
N TYR A 203 -12.23 2.88 -13.29
CA TYR A 203 -12.50 2.12 -12.07
C TYR A 203 -11.39 1.12 -11.80
N HIS A 204 -10.83 1.17 -10.59
CA HIS A 204 -9.92 0.14 -10.10
C HIS A 204 -10.67 -0.98 -9.40
N GLY A 205 -10.04 -2.15 -9.28
CA GLY A 205 -10.62 -3.27 -8.54
C GLY A 205 -10.82 -2.92 -7.06
N ASN A 206 -12.00 -3.26 -6.52
CA ASN A 206 -12.33 -3.08 -5.11
C ASN A 206 -12.62 -4.45 -4.47
N PRO A 207 -11.92 -4.83 -3.37
CA PRO A 207 -12.11 -6.15 -2.75
C PRO A 207 -13.48 -6.33 -2.08
N ILE A 208 -14.20 -5.25 -1.79
CA ILE A 208 -15.51 -5.28 -1.11
C ILE A 208 -16.68 -4.86 -2.00
N ASP A 209 -16.43 -4.26 -3.17
CA ASP A 209 -17.46 -3.86 -4.13
C ASP A 209 -17.10 -4.33 -5.54
N SER A 210 -17.96 -5.17 -6.13
CA SER A 210 -17.76 -5.67 -7.48
C SER A 210 -17.85 -4.62 -8.59
N LYS A 211 -18.39 -3.43 -8.30
CA LYS A 211 -18.44 -2.29 -9.23
C LYS A 211 -17.08 -1.61 -9.38
N GLY A 212 -16.15 -1.89 -8.47
CA GLY A 212 -14.85 -1.22 -8.39
C GLY A 212 -14.91 0.12 -7.67
N SER A 213 -13.73 0.77 -7.55
CA SER A 213 -13.58 2.11 -6.98
C SER A 213 -13.31 3.11 -8.08
N LEU A 214 -14.12 4.16 -8.17
CA LEU A 214 -13.95 5.26 -9.12
C LEU A 214 -12.59 5.93 -8.89
N VAL A 215 -11.81 6.13 -9.95
CA VAL A 215 -10.62 6.98 -9.92
C VAL A 215 -11.04 8.44 -9.99
N VAL A 216 -10.90 9.14 -8.89
CA VAL A 216 -11.26 10.56 -8.74
C VAL A 216 -10.09 11.46 -9.12
N THR A 217 -8.87 11.04 -8.77
CA THR A 217 -7.66 11.85 -8.96
C THR A 217 -6.50 11.00 -9.48
N GLU A 218 -5.90 11.41 -10.58
CA GLU A 218 -4.60 10.92 -11.04
C GLU A 218 -3.50 11.83 -10.50
N TRP A 219 -2.76 11.35 -9.50
CA TRP A 219 -1.77 12.15 -8.79
C TRP A 219 -0.51 12.39 -9.60
N GLY A 220 -0.12 13.64 -9.75
CA GLY A 220 1.05 14.10 -10.47
C GLY A 220 2.20 14.56 -9.58
N TRP A 221 3.21 15.21 -10.20
CA TRP A 221 4.41 15.71 -9.51
C TRP A 221 4.11 16.73 -8.40
N ASP A 222 2.96 17.38 -8.42
CA ASP A 222 2.51 18.39 -7.47
C ASP A 222 1.83 17.82 -6.21
N LEU A 223 1.81 16.48 -6.04
CA LEU A 223 1.22 15.81 -4.88
C LEU A 223 1.81 16.30 -3.53
N CYS A 224 3.12 16.38 -3.42
CA CYS A 224 3.76 16.80 -2.16
C CYS A 224 3.37 18.22 -1.75
N ASP A 225 3.30 19.13 -2.72
CA ASP A 225 2.82 20.51 -2.52
C ASP A 225 1.34 20.54 -2.13
N PHE A 226 0.53 19.67 -2.73
CA PHE A 226 -0.88 19.54 -2.39
C PHE A 226 -1.04 19.11 -0.93
N ILE A 227 -0.33 18.08 -0.50
CA ILE A 227 -0.38 17.58 0.88
C ILE A 227 0.03 18.69 1.86
N TYR A 228 1.16 19.36 1.61
CA TYR A 228 1.62 20.43 2.48
C TYR A 228 0.60 21.58 2.61
N ARG A 229 0.03 22.03 1.49
CA ARG A 229 -0.97 23.12 1.50
C ARG A 229 -2.24 22.78 2.26
N HIS A 230 -2.67 21.52 2.25
CA HIS A 230 -3.91 21.11 2.88
C HIS A 230 -3.76 20.63 4.32
N SER A 231 -2.62 20.08 4.70
CA SER A 231 -2.43 19.42 6.00
C SER A 231 -1.24 19.96 6.81
N GLY A 232 -0.36 20.73 6.20
CA GLY A 232 0.90 21.16 6.82
C GLY A 232 1.97 20.06 6.89
N MET A 233 1.64 18.81 6.53
CA MET A 233 2.59 17.70 6.57
C MET A 233 3.66 17.83 5.49
N THR A 234 4.92 17.54 5.87
CA THR A 234 6.03 17.46 4.90
C THR A 234 6.17 16.04 4.38
N THR A 235 6.35 15.88 3.06
CA THR A 235 6.34 14.56 2.40
C THR A 235 7.69 14.20 1.81
N THR A 236 8.18 13.01 2.15
CA THR A 236 9.34 12.36 1.52
C THR A 236 8.85 11.26 0.60
N VAL A 237 9.41 11.19 -0.61
CA VAL A 237 9.13 10.11 -1.58
C VAL A 237 10.29 9.11 -1.55
N VAL A 238 9.98 7.85 -1.24
CA VAL A 238 10.96 6.77 -1.18
C VAL A 238 10.77 5.84 -2.38
N ARG A 239 11.77 5.76 -3.24
CA ARG A 239 11.86 4.78 -4.32
C ARG A 239 12.75 3.63 -3.91
N VAL A 240 12.22 2.42 -4.00
CA VAL A 240 12.97 1.19 -3.71
C VAL A 240 13.01 0.33 -4.97
N HIS A 241 14.22 0.03 -5.44
CA HIS A 241 14.46 -0.99 -6.46
C HIS A 241 15.38 -2.06 -5.85
N ASP A 242 14.82 -3.21 -5.53
CA ASP A 242 15.55 -4.31 -4.92
C ASP A 242 15.04 -5.65 -5.47
N ARG A 243 15.69 -6.12 -6.52
CA ARG A 243 15.33 -7.39 -7.17
C ARG A 243 15.46 -8.58 -6.22
N TYR A 244 16.40 -8.53 -5.27
CA TYR A 244 16.57 -9.60 -4.27
C TYR A 244 15.36 -9.67 -3.32
N ARG A 245 14.71 -8.53 -3.04
CA ARG A 245 13.46 -8.47 -2.27
C ARG A 245 12.20 -8.53 -3.14
N GLY A 246 12.36 -8.70 -4.45
CA GLY A 246 11.25 -8.70 -5.40
C GLY A 246 10.54 -7.34 -5.49
N ILE A 247 11.26 -6.24 -5.23
CA ILE A 247 10.75 -4.86 -5.32
C ILE A 247 11.26 -4.28 -6.65
N GLU A 248 10.50 -4.53 -7.72
CA GLU A 248 10.81 -4.07 -9.08
C GLU A 248 9.48 -3.93 -9.83
N ALA A 249 8.99 -2.72 -10.01
CA ALA A 249 7.80 -2.40 -10.81
C ALA A 249 7.70 -0.89 -11.01
N GLU A 250 6.70 -0.45 -11.78
CA GLU A 250 6.25 0.93 -11.85
C GLU A 250 5.24 1.23 -10.75
N PHE A 251 5.07 2.50 -10.36
CA PHE A 251 4.10 2.99 -9.37
C PHE A 251 4.18 2.25 -8.01
N ILE A 252 5.39 2.09 -7.51
CA ILE A 252 5.65 1.44 -6.20
C ILE A 252 6.34 2.39 -5.21
N GLU A 253 6.33 3.68 -5.50
CA GLU A 253 6.82 4.71 -4.59
C GLU A 253 6.04 4.68 -3.27
N ILE A 254 6.77 4.87 -2.19
CA ILE A 254 6.22 5.00 -0.84
C ILE A 254 6.35 6.44 -0.41
N PHE A 255 5.25 7.03 0.00
CA PHE A 255 5.19 8.39 0.51
C PHE A 255 5.16 8.35 2.03
N ILE A 256 5.94 9.23 2.65
CA ILE A 256 5.99 9.43 4.10
C ILE A 256 5.70 10.89 4.35
N SER A 257 4.47 11.20 4.79
CA SER A 257 4.06 12.54 5.19
C SER A 257 4.12 12.66 6.70
N ARG A 258 4.94 13.56 7.24
CA ARG A 258 5.15 13.77 8.68
C ARG A 258 4.45 15.04 9.17
N LYS A 259 3.78 14.90 10.30
CA LYS A 259 3.19 16.00 11.05
C LYS A 259 4.22 16.73 11.91
#